data_ff1594f991aeb026ea3241a65714fb79
#
_entry.id   ff1594f991aeb026ea3241a65714fb79
#
_cell.length_a   1.000
_cell.length_b   1.000
_cell.length_c   1.000
_cell.angle_alpha   90.00
_cell.angle_beta   90.00
_cell.angle_gamma   90.00
#
_symmetry.space_group_name_H-M   'P 1'
#
loop_
_entity.id
_entity.type
_entity.pdbx_description
1 polymer ?
#
loop_
_entity_poly.entity_id
_entity_poly.type
_entity_poly.pdbx_seq_one_letter_code
_entity_poly.pdbx_strand_id
1 'polypeptide(L)'
;MLKGIKKLFKRSEKEVEVKKEIVNIVEPYKVKINVGLLIVRKGPGREYDEVGVVKENNAFVIVEEIINKDEEVWGLLKAFRRERNGWINLKYVCKQ
;
A
#
# COMPACT_ATOMS: atom_id res chain seq x y z
N MET A 1 -28.99 0.55 33.90
CA MET A 1 -28.41 0.67 33.55
C MET A 1 -27.71 0.92 33.04
N LEU A 2 -27.85 0.90 32.99
CA LEU A 2 -27.03 1.12 32.52
C LEU A 2 -26.38 1.38 32.00
N LYS A 3 -26.53 1.33 31.94
CA LYS A 3 -25.81 1.57 31.49
C LYS A 3 -24.93 1.74 30.98
N GLY A 4 -25.32 1.62 31.17
CA GLY A 4 -24.39 1.74 30.67
C GLY A 4 -23.81 1.80 30.02
N ILE A 5 -23.87 1.70 30.17
CA ILE A 5 -23.16 1.71 29.66
C ILE A 5 -22.50 1.77 29.01
N LYS A 6 -22.69 1.60 29.17
CA LYS A 6 -21.96 1.61 28.64
C LYS A 6 -21.18 1.71 28.03
N LYS A 7 -21.41 1.69 28.23
CA LYS A 7 -20.60 1.74 27.75
C LYS A 7 -19.80 1.75 27.17
N LEU A 8 -20.22 1.59 27.47
CA LEU A 8 -19.39 1.55 26.97
C LEU A 8 -18.80 1.68 26.31
N PHE A 9 -18.81 1.60 26.50
CA PHE A 9 -18.05 1.71 25.90
C PHE A 9 -17.44 1.96 25.39
N LYS A 10 -17.43 1.98 25.61
CA LYS A 10 -16.72 2.18 25.12
C LYS A 10 -15.91 2.27 24.67
N ARG A 11 -15.87 2.09 24.90
CA ARG A 11 -15.05 2.08 24.42
C ARG A 11 -14.32 2.27 23.83
N SER A 12 -14.62 2.15 24.01
CA SER A 12 -13.93 2.26 23.29
C SER A 12 -13.45 2.53 22.74
N GLU A 13 -13.68 2.42 22.92
CA GLU A 13 -13.23 2.55 22.20
C GLU A 13 -12.58 2.95 21.69
N LYS A 14 -12.52 2.89 22.13
CA LYS A 14 -11.88 3.01 21.55
C LYS A 14 -11.33 3.38 20.94
N GLU A 15 -11.77 3.83 22.07
CA GLU A 15 -11.49 3.72 20.94
C GLU A 15 -10.20 3.56 20.46
N VAL A 16 -10.03 2.79 20.41
CA VAL A 16 -8.89 2.41 19.66
C VAL A 16 -9.01 2.92 18.30
N GLU A 17 -8.08 3.68 17.90
CA GLU A 17 -8.06 4.15 16.56
C GLU A 17 -7.24 3.19 15.75
N VAL A 18 -7.87 2.40 14.95
CA VAL A 18 -7.15 1.52 14.04
C VAL A 18 -7.19 2.15 12.68
N LYS A 19 -6.04 2.50 12.17
CA LYS A 19 -5.97 2.99 10.80
C LYS A 19 -5.98 1.80 9.87
N LYS A 20 -6.97 1.75 9.02
CA LYS A 20 -7.17 0.62 8.14
C LYS A 20 -6.55 0.88 6.79
N GLU A 21 -6.17 -0.19 6.15
CA GLU A 21 -5.78 -0.14 4.75
C GLU A 21 -7.03 -0.04 3.90
N ILE A 22 -6.95 0.78 2.87
CA ILE A 22 -8.04 0.95 1.93
C ILE A 22 -7.60 0.40 0.60
N VAL A 23 -8.37 -0.54 0.08
CA VAL A 23 -8.09 -1.13 -1.22
C VAL A 23 -8.82 -0.32 -2.28
N ASN A 24 -8.07 0.21 -3.23
CA ASN A 24 -8.66 0.91 -4.37
C ASN A 24 -8.77 -0.06 -5.52
N ILE A 25 -9.95 -0.15 -6.10
CA ILE A 25 -10.15 -0.96 -7.30
C ILE A 25 -9.77 -0.10 -8.48
N VAL A 26 -8.75 -0.53 -9.22
CA VAL A 26 -8.26 0.24 -10.36
C VAL A 26 -8.17 -0.65 -11.57
N GLU A 27 -8.30 -0.06 -12.75
CA GLU A 27 -7.94 -0.74 -13.97
C GLU A 27 -6.43 -0.69 -14.11
N PRO A 28 -5.81 -1.76 -14.60
CA PRO A 28 -4.35 -1.75 -14.75
C PRO A 28 -3.87 -0.56 -15.55
N TYR A 29 -2.79 0.04 -15.09
CA TYR A 29 -2.22 1.18 -15.78
C TYR A 29 -0.71 1.17 -15.68
N LYS A 30 -0.06 1.83 -16.62
CA LYS A 30 1.40 1.86 -16.70
C LYS A 30 1.97 3.01 -15.88
N VAL A 31 3.11 2.72 -15.25
CA VAL A 31 3.88 3.74 -14.57
C VAL A 31 5.34 3.58 -14.94
N LYS A 32 6.11 4.64 -14.76
CA LYS A 32 7.55 4.62 -14.95
C LYS A 32 8.17 5.09 -13.66
N ILE A 33 9.26 4.44 -13.26
CA ILE A 33 9.95 4.79 -12.03
C ILE A 33 10.62 6.14 -12.20
N ASN A 34 10.42 7.03 -11.24
CA ASN A 34 10.82 8.43 -11.34
C ASN A 34 11.91 8.80 -10.35
N VAL A 35 12.56 7.83 -9.77
CA VAL A 35 13.68 8.05 -8.85
C VAL A 35 14.78 7.08 -9.23
N GLY A 36 16.00 7.33 -8.75
CA GLY A 36 17.14 6.51 -9.11
C GLY A 36 16.93 5.03 -8.84
N LEU A 37 16.54 4.72 -7.62
CA LEU A 37 16.25 3.36 -7.20
C LEU A 37 15.01 3.37 -6.32
N LEU A 38 14.19 2.35 -6.46
CA LEU A 38 12.98 2.23 -5.66
C LEU A 38 12.89 0.83 -5.14
N ILE A 39 12.72 0.70 -3.83
CA ILE A 39 12.63 -0.60 -3.19
C ILE A 39 11.26 -1.18 -3.43
N VAL A 40 11.24 -2.45 -3.82
CA VAL A 40 10.01 -3.22 -3.98
C VAL A 40 9.86 -4.07 -2.73
N ARG A 41 8.66 -4.03 -2.14
CA ARG A 41 8.42 -4.71 -0.88
C ARG A 41 7.36 -5.79 -1.04
N LYS A 42 7.31 -6.65 -0.07
CA LYS A 42 6.40 -7.78 -0.08
C LYS A 42 4.96 -7.37 0.14
N GLY A 43 4.75 -6.20 0.70
CA GLY A 43 3.42 -5.68 0.96
C GLY A 43 3.41 -4.17 0.88
N PRO A 44 2.25 -3.54 1.07
CA PRO A 44 2.08 -2.12 0.83
C PRO A 44 2.50 -1.27 2.03
N GLY A 45 3.77 -1.26 2.35
CA GLY A 45 4.27 -0.46 3.45
C GLY A 45 5.74 -0.70 3.69
N ARG A 46 6.35 0.21 4.42
CA ARG A 46 7.78 0.14 4.69
C ARG A 46 8.14 -0.94 5.70
N GLU A 47 7.17 -1.42 6.44
CA GLU A 47 7.40 -2.48 7.42
C GLU A 47 7.49 -3.84 6.79
N TYR A 48 7.14 -3.97 5.51
CA TYR A 48 7.23 -5.25 4.81
C TYR A 48 8.65 -5.46 4.27
N ASP A 49 9.03 -6.72 4.14
CA ASP A 49 10.35 -7.10 3.67
C ASP A 49 10.60 -6.61 2.25
N GLU A 50 11.84 -6.28 1.99
CA GLU A 50 12.27 -5.94 0.63
C GLU A 50 12.36 -7.21 -0.19
N VAL A 51 11.84 -7.16 -1.42
CA VAL A 51 11.93 -8.29 -2.33
C VAL A 51 12.70 -7.94 -3.60
N GLY A 52 13.06 -6.68 -3.76
CA GLY A 52 13.86 -6.28 -4.91
C GLY A 52 13.97 -4.79 -5.02
N VAL A 53 14.58 -4.35 -6.10
CA VAL A 53 14.81 -2.94 -6.38
C VAL A 53 14.54 -2.73 -7.86
N VAL A 54 13.89 -1.61 -8.18
CA VAL A 54 13.70 -1.21 -9.57
C VAL A 54 14.35 0.13 -9.78
N LYS A 55 14.67 0.43 -11.03
CA LYS A 55 15.50 1.59 -11.37
C LYS A 55 14.71 2.63 -12.12
N GLU A 56 15.25 3.81 -12.14
CA GLU A 56 14.70 4.93 -12.88
C GLU A 56 14.42 4.51 -14.32
N ASN A 57 13.29 4.95 -14.83
CA ASN A 57 12.82 4.67 -16.19
C ASN A 57 12.37 3.25 -16.44
N ASN A 58 12.47 2.35 -15.46
CA ASN A 58 11.80 1.06 -15.60
C ASN A 58 10.29 1.30 -15.62
N ALA A 59 9.59 0.53 -16.43
CA ALA A 59 8.14 0.67 -16.60
C ALA A 59 7.45 -0.58 -16.10
N PHE A 60 6.33 -0.39 -15.43
CA PHE A 60 5.55 -1.49 -14.87
C PHE A 60 4.08 -1.20 -15.01
N VAL A 61 3.28 -2.25 -14.86
CA VAL A 61 1.83 -2.11 -14.84
C VAL A 61 1.38 -2.29 -13.40
N ILE A 62 0.60 -1.34 -12.91
CA ILE A 62 0.02 -1.40 -11.57
C ILE A 62 -1.35 -2.04 -11.71
N VAL A 63 -1.60 -3.08 -10.92
CA VAL A 63 -2.85 -3.82 -11.00
C VAL A 63 -3.72 -3.68 -9.76
N GLU A 64 -3.17 -3.10 -8.70
CA GLU A 64 -3.93 -2.91 -7.48
C GLU A 64 -3.31 -1.75 -6.71
N GLU A 65 -4.14 -0.99 -6.00
CA GLU A 65 -3.65 0.08 -5.13
C GLU A 65 -4.18 -0.12 -3.73
N ILE A 66 -3.33 0.14 -2.75
CA ILE A 66 -3.74 0.15 -1.36
C ILE A 66 -3.23 1.42 -0.72
N ILE A 67 -4.11 2.09 0.00
CA ILE A 67 -3.72 3.21 0.86
C ILE A 67 -3.49 2.61 2.23
N ASN A 68 -2.25 2.67 2.69
CA ASN A 68 -1.93 2.00 3.94
C ASN A 68 -2.26 2.88 5.15
N LYS A 69 -1.96 2.37 6.32
CA LYS A 69 -2.31 3.08 7.56
C LYS A 69 -1.55 4.39 7.73
N ASP A 70 -0.46 4.57 7.00
CA ASP A 70 0.31 5.82 7.02
C ASP A 70 -0.12 6.76 5.91
N GLU A 71 -1.24 6.44 5.25
CA GLU A 71 -1.82 7.26 4.20
C GLU A 71 -0.94 7.34 2.96
N GLU A 72 -0.09 6.34 2.77
CA GLU A 72 0.71 6.20 1.56
C GLU A 72 -0.03 5.31 0.58
N VAL A 73 0.06 5.66 -0.69
CA VAL A 73 -0.56 4.85 -1.74
C VAL A 73 0.51 3.94 -2.32
N TRP A 74 0.27 2.64 -2.25
CA TRP A 74 1.20 1.65 -2.75
C TRP A 74 0.54 0.89 -3.88
N GLY A 75 1.32 0.52 -4.89
CA GLY A 75 0.82 -0.17 -6.05
C GLY A 75 1.45 -1.54 -6.19
N LEU A 76 0.64 -2.50 -6.61
CA LEU A 76 1.09 -3.86 -6.86
C LEU A 76 1.56 -3.97 -8.29
N LEU A 77 2.79 -4.41 -8.48
CA LEU A 77 3.39 -4.58 -9.80
C LEU A 77 2.93 -5.89 -10.42
N LYS A 78 2.43 -5.80 -11.65
CA LYS A 78 2.05 -7.00 -12.37
C LYS A 78 3.30 -7.78 -12.72
N ALA A 79 3.32 -9.05 -12.33
CA ALA A 79 4.36 -9.98 -12.73
C ALA A 79 5.78 -9.49 -12.42
N PHE A 80 5.93 -8.86 -11.26
CA PHE A 80 7.25 -8.39 -10.88
C PHE A 80 8.22 -9.57 -10.83
N ARG A 81 7.83 -10.63 -10.14
CA ARG A 81 8.60 -11.86 -10.11
C ARG A 81 7.61 -12.99 -10.13
N ARG A 82 8.07 -14.11 -10.67
CA ARG A 82 7.19 -15.22 -10.95
C ARG A 82 6.17 -15.44 -9.87
N GLU A 83 6.54 -15.71 -8.69
CA GLU A 83 5.59 -16.08 -7.66
C GLU A 83 5.54 -15.08 -6.53
N ARG A 84 5.93 -13.84 -6.81
CA ARG A 84 5.97 -12.86 -5.76
C ARG A 84 5.22 -11.63 -6.14
N ASN A 85 4.48 -11.14 -5.17
CA ASN A 85 3.90 -9.81 -5.29
C ASN A 85 4.99 -8.81 -5.00
N GLY A 86 4.98 -7.73 -5.73
CA GLY A 86 5.90 -6.64 -5.50
C GLY A 86 5.11 -5.36 -5.36
N TRP A 87 5.32 -4.66 -4.28
CA TRP A 87 4.61 -3.42 -4.00
C TRP A 87 5.59 -2.25 -3.99
N ILE A 88 5.21 -1.15 -4.60
CA ILE A 88 6.03 0.06 -4.58
C ILE A 88 5.19 1.23 -4.14
N ASN A 89 5.86 2.21 -3.54
CA ASN A 89 5.22 3.45 -3.12
C ASN A 89 5.00 4.31 -4.36
N LEU A 90 3.76 4.61 -4.66
CA LEU A 90 3.41 5.32 -5.89
C LEU A 90 3.81 6.79 -5.88
N LYS A 91 4.29 7.27 -4.75
CA LYS A 91 4.83 8.61 -4.67
C LYS A 91 6.02 8.81 -5.62
N TYR A 92 6.70 7.73 -5.98
CA TYR A 92 7.96 7.78 -6.72
C TYR A 92 7.83 7.31 -8.15
N VAL A 93 6.64 7.37 -8.71
CA VAL A 93 6.41 6.94 -10.09
C VAL A 93 5.64 8.02 -10.85
N CYS A 94 5.73 7.95 -12.17
CA CYS A 94 4.93 8.76 -13.07
C CYS A 94 3.99 7.88 -13.86
N LYS A 95 2.74 8.25 -13.94
CA LYS A 95 1.79 7.56 -14.78
C LYS A 95 2.14 7.79 -16.24
N GLN A 96 2.01 6.74 -17.00
CA GLN A 96 2.26 6.82 -18.44
C GLN A 96 1.00 7.13 -19.23
#